data_72e5a0d4b741be490f78ab78185f7719
#
_entry.id   72e5a0d4b741be490f78ab78185f7719
#
_cell.length_a   1.000
_cell.length_b   1.000
_cell.length_c   1.000
_cell.angle_alpha   90.00
_cell.angle_beta   90.00
_cell.angle_gamma   90.00
#
_symmetry.space_group_name_H-M   'P 1'
#
loop_
_entity.id
_entity.type
_entity.pdbx_description
1 polymer ?
#
loop_
_entity_poly.entity_id
_entity_poly.type
_entity_poly.pdbx_seq_one_letter_code
_entity_poly.pdbx_strand_id
1 'polypeptide(L)'
;GVEALTVFDHVFVPNDRIFMNGETEYAGMLVERFAGYHRQSYGGCKVGVGDVLIGAAAVAADYNGANKASHIKDKLIEMTHLNETLYCCGIACSAEGAPTESGNYMIDLLLANVCKQNVTRFPYEIVRLAEDIAGGLMVTAPGEADFRDEKLGPVIDKYLKGVSTVSTENRLRILRLIENLSLGTAAVGYRTESMPVSYTHLRAHETSAHL
;
A
#
# COMPACT_ATOMS: atom_id res chain seq x y z
N GLY A 1 -7.01 1.08 9.53
CA GLY A 1 -6.32 1.87 10.55
C GLY A 1 -7.21 3.00 11.03
N VAL A 2 -6.95 3.49 12.21
CA VAL A 2 -7.61 4.69 12.75
C VAL A 2 -6.56 5.79 12.79
N GLU A 3 -6.80 6.85 12.04
CA GLU A 3 -6.00 8.08 12.12
C GLU A 3 -6.75 9.07 13.01
N ALA A 4 -6.03 9.76 13.88
CA ALA A 4 -6.60 10.70 14.82
C ALA A 4 -5.75 11.96 14.95
N LEU A 5 -6.40 13.08 15.14
CA LEU A 5 -5.74 14.28 15.60
C LEU A 5 -5.49 14.15 17.12
N THR A 6 -4.23 14.23 17.51
CA THR A 6 -3.86 14.22 18.94
C THR A 6 -3.72 15.65 19.43
N VAL A 7 -4.45 15.97 20.48
CA VAL A 7 -4.42 17.29 21.12
C VAL A 7 -3.91 17.16 22.55
N PHE A 8 -2.87 17.94 22.88
CA PHE A 8 -2.34 18.06 24.23
C PHE A 8 -2.83 19.37 24.83
N ASP A 9 -3.73 19.30 25.80
CA ASP A 9 -4.26 20.45 26.53
C ASP A 9 -3.94 20.27 28.01
N HIS A 10 -3.02 21.07 28.53
CA HIS A 10 -2.53 21.05 29.91
C HIS A 10 -2.10 19.65 30.41
N VAL A 11 -1.54 18.83 29.53
CA VAL A 11 -1.05 17.49 29.86
C VAL A 11 0.32 17.59 30.52
N PHE A 12 0.43 17.07 31.73
CA PHE A 12 1.72 16.98 32.42
C PHE A 12 2.55 15.81 31.86
N VAL A 13 3.77 16.11 31.43
CA VAL A 13 4.74 15.11 30.95
C VAL A 13 5.90 15.06 31.96
N PRO A 14 6.14 13.92 32.66
CA PRO A 14 7.26 13.76 33.55
C PRO A 14 8.61 13.84 32.82
N ASN A 15 9.65 14.33 33.50
CA ASN A 15 10.97 14.53 32.88
C ASN A 15 11.61 13.23 32.37
N ASP A 16 11.32 12.09 32.98
CA ASP A 16 11.80 10.76 32.56
C ASP A 16 11.20 10.29 31.20
N ARG A 17 10.19 11.00 30.69
CA ARG A 17 9.56 10.76 29.38
C ARG A 17 9.93 11.81 28.35
N ILE A 18 10.83 12.72 28.66
CA ILE A 18 11.27 13.77 27.74
C ILE A 18 12.63 13.39 27.18
N PHE A 19 12.71 13.18 25.87
CA PHE A 19 13.95 12.83 25.17
C PHE A 19 14.70 14.04 24.64
N MET A 20 14.01 15.12 24.33
CA MET A 20 14.57 16.40 23.90
C MET A 20 13.75 17.54 24.52
N ASN A 21 14.42 18.53 25.11
CA ASN A 21 13.79 19.70 25.74
C ASN A 21 14.59 20.97 25.47
N GLY A 22 14.63 21.36 24.20
CA GLY A 22 15.30 22.58 23.77
C GLY A 22 16.62 22.36 23.03
N GLU A 23 17.12 21.11 22.94
CA GLU A 23 18.31 20.75 22.15
C GLU A 23 18.01 20.76 20.65
N THR A 24 17.74 21.96 20.12
CA THR A 24 17.28 22.18 18.73
C THR A 24 18.32 21.79 17.68
N GLU A 25 19.60 21.78 18.04
CA GLU A 25 20.72 21.36 17.19
C GLU A 25 20.60 19.91 16.71
N TYR A 26 19.91 19.05 17.46
CA TYR A 26 19.69 17.66 17.09
C TYR A 26 18.40 17.41 16.30
N ALA A 27 17.54 18.43 16.14
CA ALA A 27 16.24 18.28 15.49
C ALA A 27 16.36 17.78 14.03
N GLY A 28 17.31 18.34 13.27
CA GLY A 28 17.58 17.93 11.90
C GLY A 28 17.98 16.45 11.81
N MET A 29 18.92 16.02 12.65
CA MET A 29 19.37 14.62 12.71
C MET A 29 18.24 13.68 13.11
N LEU A 30 17.42 14.05 14.10
CA LEU A 30 16.28 13.25 14.53
C LEU A 30 15.29 13.02 13.37
N VAL A 31 14.93 14.09 12.67
CA VAL A 31 13.98 14.00 11.54
C VAL A 31 14.55 13.19 10.38
N GLU A 32 15.81 13.38 10.03
CA GLU A 32 16.47 12.63 8.95
C GLU A 32 16.50 11.12 9.25
N ARG A 33 16.95 10.73 10.44
CA ARG A 33 17.03 9.33 10.85
C ARG A 33 15.65 8.68 10.96
N PHE A 34 14.70 9.34 11.60
CA PHE A 34 13.32 8.89 11.68
C PHE A 34 12.74 8.70 10.27
N ALA A 35 12.87 9.70 9.40
CA ALA A 35 12.35 9.65 8.05
C ALA A 35 12.98 8.53 7.22
N GLY A 36 14.28 8.26 7.40
CA GLY A 36 14.98 7.15 6.75
C GLY A 36 14.32 5.80 7.06
N TYR A 37 14.21 5.45 8.33
CA TYR A 37 13.56 4.20 8.75
C TYR A 37 12.10 4.12 8.35
N HIS A 38 11.36 5.23 8.46
CA HIS A 38 9.96 5.30 8.03
C HIS A 38 9.82 5.05 6.52
N ARG A 39 10.70 5.62 5.70
CA ARG A 39 10.70 5.41 4.24
C ARG A 39 11.08 3.98 3.87
N GLN A 40 12.08 3.42 4.50
CA GLN A 40 12.52 2.04 4.28
C GLN A 40 11.41 1.03 4.60
N SER A 41 10.64 1.25 5.67
CA SER A 41 9.58 0.33 6.10
C SER A 41 8.48 0.11 5.05
N TYR A 42 8.30 1.05 4.12
CA TYR A 42 7.36 0.88 3.01
C TYR A 42 7.76 -0.25 2.04
N GLY A 43 9.05 -0.57 1.91
CA GLY A 43 9.52 -1.74 1.17
C GLY A 43 9.06 -3.08 1.77
N GLY A 44 8.47 -3.07 2.96
CA GLY A 44 7.82 -4.22 3.57
C GLY A 44 6.30 -4.11 3.60
N CYS A 45 5.76 -3.07 4.26
CA CYS A 45 4.32 -2.97 4.49
C CYS A 45 3.51 -2.80 3.19
N LYS A 46 4.00 -2.02 2.22
CA LYS A 46 3.30 -1.85 0.94
C LYS A 46 3.43 -3.08 0.04
N VAL A 47 4.55 -3.77 0.11
CA VAL A 47 4.77 -5.04 -0.59
C VAL A 47 3.76 -6.09 -0.11
N GLY A 48 3.57 -6.25 1.20
CA GLY A 48 2.61 -7.23 1.72
C GLY A 48 1.17 -6.97 1.27
N VAL A 49 0.73 -5.71 1.21
CA VAL A 49 -0.60 -5.38 0.66
C VAL A 49 -0.63 -5.60 -0.86
N GLY A 50 0.45 -5.27 -1.56
CA GLY A 50 0.62 -5.54 -2.99
C GLY A 50 0.46 -7.02 -3.31
N ASP A 51 1.07 -7.92 -2.53
CA ASP A 51 0.93 -9.38 -2.68
C ASP A 51 -0.52 -9.84 -2.58
N VAL A 52 -1.27 -9.31 -1.60
CA VAL A 52 -2.70 -9.63 -1.45
C VAL A 52 -3.48 -9.17 -2.68
N LEU A 53 -3.20 -7.98 -3.19
CA LEU A 53 -3.89 -7.43 -4.35
C LEU A 53 -3.56 -8.19 -5.64
N ILE A 54 -2.29 -8.57 -5.83
CA ILE A 54 -1.83 -9.40 -6.96
C ILE A 54 -2.52 -10.76 -6.91
N GLY A 55 -2.52 -11.40 -5.74
CA GLY A 55 -3.21 -12.66 -5.52
C GLY A 55 -4.71 -12.57 -5.80
N ALA A 56 -5.37 -11.50 -5.33
CA ALA A 56 -6.78 -11.26 -5.59
C ALA A 56 -7.06 -11.06 -7.09
N ALA A 57 -6.22 -10.31 -7.80
CA ALA A 57 -6.35 -10.10 -9.24
C ALA A 57 -6.16 -11.42 -10.03
N ALA A 58 -5.21 -12.24 -9.65
CA ALA A 58 -4.99 -13.56 -10.26
C ALA A 58 -6.21 -14.49 -10.07
N VAL A 59 -6.76 -14.52 -8.84
CA VAL A 59 -7.98 -15.30 -8.54
C VAL A 59 -9.20 -14.73 -9.30
N ALA A 60 -9.34 -13.42 -9.40
CA ALA A 60 -10.41 -12.80 -10.19
C ALA A 60 -10.32 -13.16 -11.67
N ALA A 61 -9.09 -13.17 -12.24
CA ALA A 61 -8.86 -13.61 -13.62
C ALA A 61 -9.25 -15.08 -13.81
N ASP A 62 -8.93 -15.96 -12.85
CA ASP A 62 -9.31 -17.37 -12.89
C ASP A 62 -10.84 -17.55 -12.83
N TYR A 63 -11.50 -16.88 -11.89
CA TYR A 63 -12.95 -16.94 -11.70
C TYR A 63 -13.74 -16.36 -12.87
N ASN A 64 -13.15 -15.42 -13.60
CA ASN A 64 -13.69 -14.88 -14.85
C ASN A 64 -13.37 -15.74 -16.09
N GLY A 65 -12.51 -16.77 -15.96
CA GLY A 65 -12.08 -17.60 -17.08
C GLY A 65 -11.08 -16.91 -18.01
N ALA A 66 -10.44 -15.83 -17.55
CA ALA A 66 -9.53 -14.99 -18.33
C ALA A 66 -8.03 -15.28 -18.05
N ASN A 67 -7.70 -16.21 -17.17
CA ASN A 67 -6.36 -16.50 -16.69
C ASN A 67 -5.36 -16.94 -17.79
N LYS A 68 -5.87 -17.41 -18.94
CA LYS A 68 -5.04 -17.83 -20.08
C LYS A 68 -4.77 -16.73 -21.08
N ALA A 69 -5.48 -15.60 -21.00
CA ALA A 69 -5.33 -14.49 -21.93
C ALA A 69 -3.96 -13.80 -21.74
N SER A 70 -3.25 -13.54 -22.83
CA SER A 70 -1.89 -12.98 -22.79
C SER A 70 -1.88 -11.61 -22.08
N HIS A 71 -2.80 -10.71 -22.42
CA HIS A 71 -2.91 -9.39 -21.83
C HIS A 71 -3.19 -9.41 -20.30
N ILE A 72 -3.84 -10.46 -19.77
CA ILE A 72 -4.01 -10.66 -18.33
C ILE A 72 -2.70 -11.12 -17.68
N LYS A 73 -1.99 -12.04 -18.32
CA LYS A 73 -0.68 -12.48 -17.86
C LYS A 73 0.33 -11.34 -17.82
N ASP A 74 0.36 -10.52 -18.87
CA ASP A 74 1.26 -9.36 -18.96
C ASP A 74 1.00 -8.38 -17.79
N LYS A 75 -0.26 -8.13 -17.44
CA LYS A 75 -0.62 -7.29 -16.29
C LYS A 75 -0.15 -7.89 -14.96
N LEU A 76 -0.36 -9.19 -14.74
CA LEU A 76 0.10 -9.86 -13.52
C LEU A 76 1.64 -9.86 -13.40
N ILE A 77 2.34 -10.02 -14.52
CA ILE A 77 3.81 -9.91 -14.58
C ILE A 77 4.25 -8.50 -14.17
N GLU A 78 3.63 -7.46 -14.74
CA GLU A 78 3.96 -6.08 -14.40
C GLU A 78 3.67 -5.76 -12.94
N MET A 79 2.51 -6.18 -12.41
CA MET A 79 2.19 -6.00 -10.98
C MET A 79 3.25 -6.65 -10.09
N THR A 80 3.65 -7.88 -10.41
CA THR A 80 4.69 -8.61 -9.66
C THR A 80 6.04 -7.89 -9.78
N HIS A 81 6.43 -7.45 -10.98
CA HIS A 81 7.66 -6.71 -11.20
C HIS A 81 7.75 -5.45 -10.34
N LEU A 82 6.69 -4.65 -10.32
CA LEU A 82 6.63 -3.43 -9.52
C LEU A 82 6.69 -3.73 -8.02
N ASN A 83 5.98 -4.75 -7.56
CA ASN A 83 5.95 -5.12 -6.15
C ASN A 83 7.31 -5.66 -5.66
N GLU A 84 7.93 -6.57 -6.44
CA GLU A 84 9.26 -7.10 -6.14
C GLU A 84 10.34 -6.01 -6.19
N THR A 85 10.20 -5.02 -7.07
CA THR A 85 11.12 -3.88 -7.10
C THR A 85 11.05 -3.08 -5.79
N LEU A 86 9.87 -2.88 -5.21
CA LEU A 86 9.72 -2.26 -3.89
C LEU A 86 10.39 -3.09 -2.79
N TYR A 87 10.23 -4.39 -2.82
CA TYR A 87 10.86 -5.30 -1.88
C TYR A 87 12.38 -5.22 -1.96
N CYS A 88 12.93 -5.29 -3.19
CA CYS A 88 14.36 -5.14 -3.42
C CYS A 88 14.92 -3.81 -2.88
N CYS A 89 14.20 -2.70 -3.06
CA CYS A 89 14.58 -1.40 -2.49
C CYS A 89 14.66 -1.45 -0.96
N GLY A 90 13.68 -2.07 -0.30
CA GLY A 90 13.66 -2.23 1.15
C GLY A 90 14.83 -3.05 1.69
N ILE A 91 15.16 -4.15 1.02
CA ILE A 91 16.32 -4.99 1.36
C ILE A 91 17.63 -4.24 1.13
N ALA A 92 17.78 -3.56 -0.02
CA ALA A 92 18.99 -2.78 -0.33
C ALA A 92 19.26 -1.70 0.72
N CYS A 93 18.22 -0.97 1.20
CA CYS A 93 18.38 0.01 2.26
C CYS A 93 19.02 -0.58 3.53
N SER A 94 18.63 -1.79 3.87
CA SER A 94 19.15 -2.48 5.06
C SER A 94 20.55 -3.04 4.84
N ALA A 95 20.84 -3.56 3.64
CA ALA A 95 22.11 -4.20 3.30
C ALA A 95 23.26 -3.19 3.18
N GLU A 96 22.99 -2.01 2.62
CA GLU A 96 23.97 -0.94 2.38
C GLU A 96 24.09 0.04 3.57
N GLY A 97 23.44 -0.24 4.69
CA GLY A 97 23.55 0.56 5.90
C GLY A 97 24.91 0.40 6.59
N ALA A 98 25.14 1.19 7.62
CA ALA A 98 26.39 1.18 8.37
C ALA A 98 26.17 1.39 9.89
N PRO A 99 27.10 0.93 10.75
CA PRO A 99 27.11 1.27 12.17
C PRO A 99 27.27 2.78 12.39
N THR A 100 26.57 3.30 13.39
CA THR A 100 26.73 4.67 13.86
C THR A 100 27.79 4.75 14.96
N GLU A 101 28.26 5.95 15.29
CA GLU A 101 29.20 6.19 16.40
C GLU A 101 28.64 5.71 17.75
N SER A 102 27.32 5.72 17.92
CA SER A 102 26.64 5.21 19.13
C SER A 102 26.53 3.69 19.19
N GLY A 103 27.04 2.96 18.19
CA GLY A 103 26.96 1.50 18.12
C GLY A 103 25.64 0.96 17.59
N ASN A 104 24.70 1.82 17.19
CA ASN A 104 23.49 1.43 16.47
C ASN A 104 23.77 1.23 14.98
N TYR A 105 22.83 0.67 14.24
CA TYR A 105 22.93 0.49 12.80
C TYR A 105 22.01 1.50 12.10
N MET A 106 22.54 2.23 11.12
CA MET A 106 21.77 3.16 10.29
C MET A 106 21.64 2.60 8.88
N ILE A 107 20.43 2.56 8.39
CA ILE A 107 20.15 2.16 7.00
C ILE A 107 20.70 3.17 6.02
N ASP A 108 20.88 2.79 4.74
CA ASP A 108 21.22 3.74 3.69
C ASP A 108 20.06 4.69 3.41
N LEU A 109 20.28 5.99 3.64
CA LEU A 109 19.25 7.03 3.52
C LEU A 109 18.89 7.35 2.07
N LEU A 110 19.83 7.23 1.14
CA LEU A 110 19.57 7.45 -0.28
C LEU A 110 18.65 6.35 -0.82
N LEU A 111 18.96 5.09 -0.53
CA LEU A 111 18.14 3.96 -0.94
C LEU A 111 16.75 3.97 -0.27
N ALA A 112 16.67 4.45 0.97
CA ALA A 112 15.37 4.69 1.64
C ALA A 112 14.53 5.73 0.87
N ASN A 113 15.15 6.80 0.36
CA ASN A 113 14.48 7.78 -0.48
C ASN A 113 14.05 7.18 -1.82
N VAL A 114 14.87 6.34 -2.45
CA VAL A 114 14.52 5.61 -3.68
C VAL A 114 13.31 4.69 -3.42
N CYS A 115 13.33 3.94 -2.32
CA CYS A 115 12.20 3.11 -1.91
C CYS A 115 10.92 3.96 -1.78
N LYS A 116 10.97 5.06 -1.06
CA LYS A 116 9.83 5.95 -0.89
C LYS A 116 9.35 6.57 -2.19
N GLN A 117 10.25 6.96 -3.08
CA GLN A 117 9.89 7.49 -4.39
C GLN A 117 9.10 6.47 -5.23
N ASN A 118 9.51 5.21 -5.19
CA ASN A 118 8.82 4.13 -5.89
C ASN A 118 7.45 3.84 -5.26
N VAL A 119 7.34 3.88 -3.94
CA VAL A 119 6.07 3.70 -3.22
C VAL A 119 5.03 4.78 -3.58
N THR A 120 5.43 5.96 -3.97
CA THR A 120 4.49 7.00 -4.43
C THR A 120 3.91 6.74 -5.83
N ARG A 121 4.41 5.73 -6.54
CA ARG A 121 4.04 5.44 -7.95
C ARG A 121 3.52 4.02 -8.13
N PHE A 122 4.29 3.02 -7.71
CA PHE A 122 4.03 1.61 -8.02
C PHE A 122 2.71 1.09 -7.44
N PRO A 123 2.30 1.39 -6.20
CA PRO A 123 0.99 0.98 -5.70
C PRO A 123 -0.19 1.50 -6.54
N TYR A 124 -0.07 2.68 -7.12
CA TYR A 124 -1.12 3.22 -7.99
C TYR A 124 -1.23 2.44 -9.31
N GLU A 125 -0.09 2.06 -9.89
CA GLU A 125 -0.09 1.25 -11.11
C GLU A 125 -0.55 -0.19 -10.84
N ILE A 126 -0.12 -0.79 -9.73
CA ILE A 126 -0.58 -2.11 -9.30
C ILE A 126 -2.11 -2.10 -9.12
N VAL A 127 -2.66 -1.09 -8.45
CA VAL A 127 -4.10 -0.92 -8.28
C VAL A 127 -4.80 -0.80 -9.64
N ARG A 128 -4.32 0.08 -10.51
CA ARG A 128 -4.91 0.28 -11.85
C ARG A 128 -4.98 -1.03 -12.65
N LEU A 129 -3.91 -1.83 -12.59
CA LEU A 129 -3.87 -3.13 -13.27
C LEU A 129 -4.83 -4.15 -12.63
N ALA A 130 -4.95 -4.15 -11.30
CA ALA A 130 -5.91 -5.00 -10.59
C ALA A 130 -7.36 -4.64 -10.93
N GLU A 131 -7.69 -3.35 -10.98
CA GLU A 131 -9.01 -2.85 -11.38
C GLU A 131 -9.35 -3.25 -12.82
N ASP A 132 -8.39 -3.15 -13.73
CA ASP A 132 -8.56 -3.54 -15.13
C ASP A 132 -8.79 -5.07 -15.27
N ILE A 133 -8.08 -5.90 -14.50
CA ILE A 133 -8.32 -7.35 -14.44
C ILE A 133 -9.69 -7.68 -13.85
N ALA A 134 -10.11 -6.97 -12.79
CA ALA A 134 -11.40 -7.18 -12.14
C ALA A 134 -12.58 -6.77 -13.01
N GLY A 135 -12.40 -5.71 -13.81
CA GLY A 135 -13.41 -5.16 -14.71
C GLY A 135 -14.53 -4.38 -14.00
N GLY A 136 -15.45 -3.83 -14.77
CA GLY A 136 -16.49 -2.92 -14.27
C GLY A 136 -17.46 -3.52 -13.25
N LEU A 137 -17.62 -4.85 -13.21
CA LEU A 137 -18.44 -5.51 -12.20
C LEU A 137 -17.96 -5.28 -10.78
N MET A 138 -16.67 -5.02 -10.58
CA MET A 138 -16.09 -4.73 -9.27
C MET A 138 -16.83 -3.58 -8.56
N VAL A 139 -17.17 -2.50 -9.28
CA VAL A 139 -17.83 -1.31 -8.72
C VAL A 139 -19.36 -1.34 -8.85
N THR A 140 -19.90 -2.20 -9.70
CA THR A 140 -21.34 -2.30 -9.98
C THR A 140 -21.97 -3.57 -9.40
N ALA A 141 -21.20 -4.39 -8.71
CA ALA A 141 -21.69 -5.64 -8.10
C ALA A 141 -22.80 -5.35 -7.08
N PRO A 142 -23.87 -6.18 -7.05
CA PRO A 142 -24.94 -6.06 -6.06
C PRO A 142 -24.40 -6.22 -4.64
N GLY A 143 -25.10 -5.64 -3.68
CA GLY A 143 -24.81 -5.79 -2.27
C GLY A 143 -25.10 -7.20 -1.73
N GLU A 144 -24.63 -7.49 -0.53
CA GLU A 144 -24.91 -8.77 0.10
C GLU A 144 -26.40 -8.97 0.35
N ALA A 145 -27.14 -7.90 0.71
CA ALA A 145 -28.57 -7.94 0.91
C ALA A 145 -29.33 -8.38 -0.34
N ASP A 146 -28.92 -7.86 -1.52
CA ASP A 146 -29.52 -8.24 -2.80
C ASP A 146 -29.25 -9.72 -3.13
N PHE A 147 -28.02 -10.17 -2.84
CA PHE A 147 -27.63 -11.58 -3.06
C PHE A 147 -28.38 -12.55 -2.13
N ARG A 148 -28.74 -12.10 -0.92
CA ARG A 148 -29.51 -12.89 0.06
C ARG A 148 -31.04 -12.78 -0.13
N ASP A 149 -31.51 -11.90 -1.00
CA ASP A 149 -32.93 -11.75 -1.29
C ASP A 149 -33.49 -12.98 -2.01
N GLU A 150 -34.68 -13.44 -1.60
CA GLU A 150 -35.28 -14.69 -2.13
C GLU A 150 -35.62 -14.60 -3.62
N LYS A 151 -35.90 -13.40 -4.15
CA LYS A 151 -36.25 -13.19 -5.57
C LYS A 151 -35.07 -12.78 -6.41
N LEU A 152 -34.22 -11.90 -5.88
CA LEU A 152 -33.05 -11.36 -6.60
C LEU A 152 -31.86 -12.32 -6.59
N GLY A 153 -31.62 -13.00 -5.48
CA GLY A 153 -30.48 -13.90 -5.31
C GLY A 153 -30.34 -14.94 -6.42
N PRO A 154 -31.40 -15.68 -6.81
CA PRO A 154 -31.33 -16.62 -7.92
C PRO A 154 -31.02 -15.97 -9.28
N VAL A 155 -31.47 -14.73 -9.49
CA VAL A 155 -31.20 -13.97 -10.71
C VAL A 155 -29.73 -13.54 -10.75
N ILE A 156 -29.23 -13.04 -9.62
CA ILE A 156 -27.84 -12.65 -9.46
C ILE A 156 -26.92 -13.86 -9.67
N ASP A 157 -27.23 -14.99 -9.02
CA ASP A 157 -26.44 -16.23 -9.17
C ASP A 157 -26.38 -16.69 -10.61
N LYS A 158 -27.48 -16.62 -11.34
CA LYS A 158 -27.56 -17.03 -12.75
C LYS A 158 -26.76 -16.11 -13.68
N TYR A 159 -26.90 -14.80 -13.54
CA TYR A 159 -26.37 -13.84 -14.52
C TYR A 159 -24.99 -13.28 -14.19
N LEU A 160 -24.58 -13.33 -12.93
CA LEU A 160 -23.24 -12.90 -12.51
C LEU A 160 -22.28 -14.06 -12.27
N LYS A 161 -22.63 -15.27 -12.64
CA LYS A 161 -21.74 -16.43 -12.57
C LYS A 161 -20.57 -16.25 -13.53
N GLY A 162 -19.36 -16.57 -13.05
CA GLY A 162 -18.15 -16.69 -13.88
C GLY A 162 -18.01 -18.09 -14.46
N VAL A 163 -16.86 -18.72 -14.21
CA VAL A 163 -16.63 -20.13 -14.58
C VAL A 163 -17.57 -21.08 -13.82
N SER A 164 -17.94 -22.18 -14.43
CA SER A 164 -18.92 -23.13 -13.85
C SER A 164 -18.45 -23.79 -12.54
N THR A 165 -17.15 -23.85 -12.32
CA THR A 165 -16.51 -24.52 -11.17
C THR A 165 -16.48 -23.65 -9.91
N VAL A 166 -16.85 -22.36 -10.01
CA VAL A 166 -16.79 -21.39 -8.90
C VAL A 166 -18.20 -20.83 -8.64
N SER A 167 -18.57 -20.69 -7.38
CA SER A 167 -19.85 -20.05 -7.03
C SER A 167 -19.81 -18.55 -7.35
N THR A 168 -20.98 -17.99 -7.68
CA THR A 168 -21.13 -16.54 -7.89
C THR A 168 -20.75 -15.76 -6.64
N GLU A 169 -21.09 -16.27 -5.46
CA GLU A 169 -20.68 -15.63 -4.19
C GLU A 169 -19.16 -15.51 -4.07
N ASN A 170 -18.40 -16.55 -4.34
CA ASN A 170 -16.93 -16.48 -4.29
C ASN A 170 -16.37 -15.50 -5.32
N ARG A 171 -16.94 -15.46 -6.51
CA ARG A 171 -16.56 -14.48 -7.53
C ARG A 171 -16.83 -13.05 -7.05
N LEU A 172 -17.99 -12.78 -6.49
CA LEU A 172 -18.32 -11.44 -5.97
C LEU A 172 -17.43 -11.06 -4.78
N ARG A 173 -17.13 -11.99 -3.88
CA ARG A 173 -16.24 -11.75 -2.73
C ARG A 173 -14.83 -11.33 -3.15
N ILE A 174 -14.24 -11.98 -4.16
CA ILE A 174 -12.90 -11.59 -4.62
C ILE A 174 -12.91 -10.21 -5.30
N LEU A 175 -13.97 -9.89 -6.06
CA LEU A 175 -14.13 -8.56 -6.64
C LEU A 175 -14.29 -7.48 -5.55
N ARG A 176 -15.04 -7.77 -4.48
CA ARG A 176 -15.16 -6.87 -3.33
C ARG A 176 -13.85 -6.69 -2.55
N LEU A 177 -13.01 -7.72 -2.49
CA LEU A 177 -11.68 -7.58 -1.90
C LEU A 177 -10.83 -6.59 -2.72
N ILE A 178 -10.80 -6.73 -4.05
CA ILE A 178 -10.08 -5.80 -4.93
C ILE A 178 -10.65 -4.38 -4.77
N GLU A 179 -11.97 -4.21 -4.82
CA GLU A 179 -12.62 -2.91 -4.64
C GLU A 179 -12.24 -2.28 -3.30
N ASN A 180 -12.27 -3.03 -2.21
CA ASN A 180 -11.94 -2.49 -0.89
C ASN A 180 -10.47 -2.07 -0.76
N LEU A 181 -9.53 -2.82 -1.37
CA LEU A 181 -8.11 -2.48 -1.39
C LEU A 181 -7.78 -1.34 -2.34
N SER A 182 -8.57 -1.13 -3.39
CA SER A 182 -8.30 -0.13 -4.43
C SER A 182 -9.08 1.18 -4.26
N LEU A 183 -10.34 1.12 -3.84
CA LEU A 183 -11.26 2.25 -3.76
C LEU A 183 -11.93 2.41 -2.39
N GLY A 184 -12.03 1.33 -1.61
CA GLY A 184 -12.70 1.31 -0.32
C GLY A 184 -11.83 1.78 0.84
N THR A 185 -12.25 1.48 2.06
CA THR A 185 -11.59 1.88 3.31
C THR A 185 -10.16 1.37 3.44
N ALA A 186 -9.85 0.20 2.89
CA ALA A 186 -8.50 -0.35 2.94
C ALA A 186 -7.53 0.33 1.95
N ALA A 187 -8.04 1.06 0.95
CA ALA A 187 -7.22 1.82 0.01
C ALA A 187 -6.40 2.93 0.69
N VAL A 188 -6.88 3.48 1.79
CA VAL A 188 -6.18 4.53 2.57
C VAL A 188 -4.78 4.04 2.97
N GLY A 189 -4.68 2.85 3.54
CA GLY A 189 -3.40 2.28 3.96
C GLY A 189 -2.47 1.86 2.82
N TYR A 190 -2.97 1.71 1.61
CA TYR A 190 -2.15 1.28 0.46
C TYR A 190 -1.76 2.43 -0.47
N ARG A 191 -2.73 3.23 -0.92
CA ARG A 191 -2.53 4.31 -1.89
C ARG A 191 -2.26 5.64 -1.22
N THR A 192 -3.22 6.12 -0.44
CA THR A 192 -3.27 7.50 0.04
C THR A 192 -2.18 7.79 1.06
N GLU A 193 -1.93 6.88 2.00
CA GLU A 193 -0.88 7.02 3.02
C GLU A 193 0.53 7.11 2.41
N SER A 194 0.71 6.62 1.18
CA SER A 194 1.98 6.69 0.47
C SER A 194 2.33 8.10 0.01
N MET A 195 1.35 8.98 -0.21
CA MET A 195 1.51 10.29 -0.86
C MET A 195 1.85 11.46 0.07
N PRO A 196 1.13 11.69 1.20
CA PRO A 196 1.15 13.02 1.82
C PRO A 196 2.48 13.42 2.45
N VAL A 197 3.23 12.47 3.02
CA VAL A 197 4.41 12.78 3.83
C VAL A 197 5.69 12.94 3.00
N SER A 198 5.77 12.39 1.78
CA SER A 198 7.02 12.33 1.04
C SER A 198 7.28 13.51 0.12
N TYR A 199 6.23 14.09 -0.46
CA TYR A 199 6.41 15.14 -1.46
C TYR A 199 6.74 16.50 -0.84
N THR A 200 6.17 16.80 0.31
CA THR A 200 6.41 18.05 1.04
C THR A 200 7.81 18.07 1.68
N HIS A 201 8.28 16.93 2.19
CA HIS A 201 9.59 16.85 2.85
C HIS A 201 10.78 16.79 1.88
N LEU A 202 10.65 16.15 0.71
CA LEU A 202 11.71 16.12 -0.30
C LEU A 202 11.99 17.52 -0.86
N ARG A 203 10.95 18.33 -1.13
CA ARG A 203 11.14 19.73 -1.57
C ARG A 203 11.68 20.66 -0.47
N ALA A 204 11.32 20.43 0.78
CA ALA A 204 11.83 21.24 1.89
C ALA A 204 13.33 21.03 2.11
N HIS A 205 13.85 19.82 1.88
CA HIS A 205 15.29 19.53 1.97
C HIS A 205 16.08 20.06 0.77
N GLU A 206 15.53 20.04 -0.43
CA GLU A 206 16.18 20.61 -1.62
C GLU A 206 16.27 22.14 -1.55
N THR A 207 15.28 22.80 -0.98
CA THR A 207 15.30 24.27 -0.83
C THR A 207 16.15 24.75 0.33
N SER A 208 16.37 23.98 1.38
CA SER A 208 17.24 24.35 2.50
C SER A 208 18.74 24.11 2.25
N ALA A 209 19.08 23.29 1.26
CA ALA A 209 20.47 23.05 0.86
C ALA A 209 21.02 24.15 -0.10
N HIS A 210 20.18 25.08 -0.54
CA HIS A 210 20.53 26.20 -1.44
C HIS A 210 20.30 27.59 -0.81
N LEU A 211 20.01 27.68 0.49
CA LEU A 211 20.00 28.90 1.29
C LEU A 211 21.04 28.83 2.40
#